data_c40e51841e6f80b311fe83b959f477ed
#
_entry.id   c40e51841e6f80b311fe83b959f477ed
#
_cell.length_a   1.000
_cell.length_b   1.000
_cell.length_c   1.000
_cell.angle_alpha   90.00
_cell.angle_beta   90.00
_cell.angle_gamma   90.00
#
_symmetry.space_group_name_H-M   'P 1'
#
loop_
_entity.id
_entity.type
_entity.pdbx_description
1 polymer ?
#
loop_
_entity_poly.entity_id
_entity_poly.type
_entity_poly.pdbx_seq_one_letter_code
_entity_poly.pdbx_strand_id
1 'polypeptide(L)'
;MPASRPNILFIVVDDCGYADLGCSGQTDYRTPALDRLAAEGIRFTQAYANSALCTNTRVALITGRYQYRLPIGLVEPLRWSDRQAPEMGVPPGFPTLPSLLRGTRRPDDHPGLSDLGL
;
A
#
# COMPACT_ATOMS: atom_id res chain seq x y z
N MET A 1 -8.66 -30.75 -6.95
CA MET A 1 -7.28 -30.27 -6.71
C MET A 1 -7.37 -29.10 -5.75
N PRO A 2 -6.58 -28.99 -4.68
CA PRO A 2 -6.56 -27.78 -3.87
C PRO A 2 -6.12 -26.64 -4.76
N ALA A 3 -6.89 -25.54 -4.77
CA ALA A 3 -6.55 -24.35 -5.53
C ALA A 3 -5.17 -23.84 -5.09
N SER A 4 -4.24 -23.71 -6.02
CA SER A 4 -2.92 -23.11 -5.73
C SER A 4 -3.14 -21.65 -5.32
N ARG A 5 -2.60 -21.26 -4.18
CA ARG A 5 -2.64 -19.85 -3.76
C ARG A 5 -1.71 -19.05 -4.67
N PRO A 6 -2.17 -17.94 -5.26
CA PRO A 6 -1.32 -17.12 -6.11
C PRO A 6 -0.28 -16.38 -5.27
N ASN A 7 0.87 -16.10 -5.86
CA ASN A 7 1.79 -15.09 -5.34
C ASN A 7 1.23 -13.69 -5.66
N ILE A 8 1.32 -12.78 -4.71
CA ILE A 8 0.83 -11.41 -4.86
C ILE A 8 2.00 -10.46 -4.65
N LEU A 9 2.31 -9.65 -5.66
CA LEU A 9 3.21 -8.52 -5.55
C LEU A 9 2.36 -7.25 -5.50
N PHE A 10 2.41 -6.53 -4.38
CA PHE A 10 1.71 -5.28 -4.18
C PHE A 10 2.71 -4.12 -4.19
N ILE A 11 2.58 -3.21 -5.16
CA ILE A 11 3.49 -2.08 -5.36
C ILE A 11 2.74 -0.79 -5.09
N VAL A 12 3.25 0.02 -4.16
CA VAL A 12 2.77 1.39 -3.90
C VAL A 12 3.87 2.36 -4.31
N VAL A 13 3.54 3.27 -5.21
CA VAL A 13 4.46 4.31 -5.67
C VAL A 13 4.16 5.58 -4.89
N ASP A 14 5.19 6.18 -4.29
CA ASP A 14 5.11 7.44 -3.57
C ASP A 14 5.16 8.62 -4.54
N ASP A 15 4.42 9.67 -4.26
CA ASP A 15 4.37 10.91 -5.05
C ASP A 15 4.13 10.72 -6.55
N CYS A 16 3.40 9.67 -6.94
CA CYS A 16 3.04 9.38 -8.32
C CYS A 16 1.68 10.01 -8.66
N GLY A 17 1.68 10.97 -9.56
CA GLY A 17 0.46 11.60 -10.06
C GLY A 17 -0.26 10.74 -11.10
N TYR A 18 -1.52 11.09 -11.38
CA TYR A 18 -2.37 10.36 -12.33
C TYR A 18 -1.74 10.23 -13.73
N ALA A 19 -1.08 11.28 -14.21
CA ALA A 19 -0.51 11.34 -15.55
C ALA A 19 1.00 10.99 -15.59
N ASP A 20 1.57 10.44 -14.54
CA ASP A 20 3.01 10.16 -14.46
C ASP A 20 3.44 8.87 -15.15
N LEU A 21 2.50 8.08 -15.64
CA LEU A 21 2.79 6.86 -16.40
C LEU A 21 2.43 7.03 -17.87
N GLY A 22 3.20 6.41 -18.77
CA GLY A 22 2.96 6.45 -20.20
C GLY A 22 1.54 6.00 -20.57
N CYS A 23 1.05 4.93 -19.96
CA CYS A 23 -0.32 4.45 -20.13
C CYS A 23 -1.40 5.45 -19.65
N SER A 24 -1.03 6.46 -18.87
CA SER A 24 -1.91 7.52 -18.36
C SER A 24 -1.69 8.87 -19.04
N GLY A 25 -0.81 8.95 -20.04
CA GLY A 25 -0.61 10.15 -20.86
C GLY A 25 0.73 10.86 -20.69
N GLN A 26 1.67 10.30 -19.91
CA GLN A 26 3.02 10.86 -19.78
C GLN A 26 3.77 10.79 -21.11
N THR A 27 4.39 11.92 -21.52
CA THR A 27 5.13 12.06 -22.78
C THR A 27 6.61 12.42 -22.58
N ASP A 28 7.00 12.99 -21.44
CA ASP A 28 8.34 13.51 -21.20
C ASP A 28 9.35 12.38 -20.93
N TYR A 29 8.87 11.24 -20.45
CA TYR A 29 9.65 10.03 -20.24
C TYR A 29 8.79 8.79 -20.48
N ARG A 30 9.47 7.64 -20.59
CA ARG A 30 8.80 6.37 -20.92
C ARG A 30 8.75 5.43 -19.72
N THR A 31 7.64 4.73 -19.56
CA THR A 31 7.43 3.70 -18.53
C THR A 31 7.06 2.33 -19.14
N PRO A 32 7.91 1.76 -20.04
CA PRO A 32 7.50 0.66 -20.91
C PRO A 32 7.09 -0.62 -20.16
N ALA A 33 7.70 -0.88 -19.00
CA ALA A 33 7.34 -2.04 -18.19
C ALA A 33 5.94 -1.89 -17.56
N LEU A 34 5.62 -0.69 -17.04
CA LEU A 34 4.33 -0.39 -16.45
C LEU A 34 3.23 -0.28 -17.53
N ASP A 35 3.57 0.30 -18.69
CA ASP A 35 2.67 0.40 -19.83
C ASP A 35 2.29 -0.99 -20.35
N ARG A 36 3.24 -1.91 -20.38
CA ARG A 36 2.98 -3.32 -20.74
C ARG A 36 2.08 -4.00 -19.71
N LEU A 37 2.35 -3.82 -18.41
CA LEU A 37 1.46 -4.35 -17.37
C LEU A 37 0.04 -3.82 -17.48
N ALA A 38 -0.12 -2.54 -17.80
CA ALA A 38 -1.42 -1.92 -18.01
C ALA A 38 -2.14 -2.48 -19.26
N ALA A 39 -1.39 -2.82 -20.31
CA ALA A 39 -1.94 -3.40 -21.54
C ALA A 39 -2.32 -4.86 -21.39
N GLU A 40 -1.56 -5.63 -20.61
CA GLU A 40 -1.77 -7.07 -20.38
C GLU A 40 -2.78 -7.35 -19.24
N GLY A 41 -3.00 -6.38 -18.36
CA GLY A 41 -3.83 -6.52 -17.17
C GLY A 41 -5.10 -5.66 -17.19
N ILE A 42 -5.51 -5.24 -15.99
CA ILE A 42 -6.68 -4.37 -15.80
C ILE A 42 -6.19 -3.01 -15.29
N ARG A 43 -6.54 -1.95 -16.01
CA ARG A 43 -6.30 -0.57 -15.60
C ARG A 43 -7.59 0.08 -15.11
N PHE A 44 -7.60 0.53 -13.87
CA PHE A 44 -8.70 1.30 -13.29
C PHE A 44 -8.47 2.79 -13.56
N THR A 45 -9.30 3.39 -14.39
CA THR A 45 -9.20 4.81 -14.78
C THR A 45 -9.80 5.76 -13.74
N GLN A 46 -10.57 5.24 -12.79
CA GLN A 46 -11.25 5.99 -11.73
C GLN A 46 -10.95 5.36 -10.35
N ALA A 47 -9.67 5.08 -10.06
CA ALA A 47 -9.22 4.61 -8.76
C ALA A 47 -8.51 5.74 -8.02
N TYR A 48 -8.87 5.93 -6.76
CA TYR A 48 -8.42 7.06 -5.96
C TYR A 48 -7.77 6.57 -4.66
N ALA A 49 -6.71 7.27 -4.24
CA ALA A 49 -6.19 7.13 -2.89
C ALA A 49 -7.19 7.69 -1.87
N ASN A 50 -7.22 7.15 -0.66
CA ASN A 50 -8.13 7.59 0.39
C ASN A 50 -7.83 9.00 0.92
N SER A 51 -6.60 9.49 0.71
CA SER A 51 -6.14 10.81 1.11
C SER A 51 -5.12 11.33 0.12
N ALA A 52 -4.97 12.65 0.07
CA ALA A 52 -3.91 13.33 -0.66
C ALA A 52 -2.53 13.16 0.02
N LEU A 53 -2.50 12.67 1.26
CA LEU A 53 -1.29 12.60 2.08
C LEU A 53 -0.88 11.14 2.32
N CYS A 54 0.44 10.92 2.34
CA CYS A 54 1.05 9.59 2.35
C CYS A 54 0.71 8.77 3.61
N THR A 55 0.83 9.33 4.80
CA THR A 55 0.55 8.62 6.06
C THR A 55 -0.89 8.11 6.10
N ASN A 56 -1.86 8.97 5.80
CA ASN A 56 -3.27 8.64 5.85
C ASN A 56 -3.65 7.57 4.84
N THR A 57 -3.16 7.69 3.61
CA THR A 57 -3.39 6.68 2.58
C THR A 57 -2.79 5.33 2.99
N ARG A 58 -1.56 5.33 3.53
CA ARG A 58 -0.88 4.09 3.96
C ARG A 58 -1.56 3.44 5.15
N VAL A 59 -2.04 4.23 6.12
CA VAL A 59 -2.83 3.72 7.25
C VAL A 59 -4.10 3.05 6.77
N ALA A 60 -4.85 3.70 5.88
CA ALA A 60 -6.05 3.11 5.30
C ALA A 60 -5.75 1.82 4.54
N LEU A 61 -4.70 1.81 3.72
CA LEU A 61 -4.27 0.66 2.94
C LEU A 61 -3.92 -0.54 3.83
N ILE A 62 -3.07 -0.32 4.86
CA ILE A 62 -2.55 -1.41 5.68
C ILE A 62 -3.59 -1.97 6.65
N THR A 63 -4.53 -1.14 7.09
CA THR A 63 -5.57 -1.53 8.06
C THR A 63 -6.90 -1.94 7.42
N GLY A 64 -7.09 -1.66 6.12
CA GLY A 64 -8.36 -1.86 5.44
C GLY A 64 -9.50 -0.99 6.00
N ARG A 65 -9.17 0.09 6.72
CA ARG A 65 -10.15 0.98 7.33
C ARG A 65 -9.96 2.42 6.86
N TYR A 66 -11.04 3.17 6.90
CA TYR A 66 -10.97 4.60 6.62
C TYR A 66 -10.07 5.28 7.67
N GLN A 67 -9.06 5.99 7.22
CA GLN A 67 -7.95 6.51 8.05
C GLN A 67 -8.40 7.38 9.22
N TYR A 68 -9.47 8.15 9.06
CA TYR A 68 -9.99 9.03 10.11
C TYR A 68 -10.65 8.29 11.29
N ARG A 69 -10.69 6.96 11.25
CA ARG A 69 -11.11 6.13 12.38
C ARG A 69 -9.97 5.80 13.35
N LEU A 70 -8.75 6.22 13.02
CA LEU A 70 -7.55 6.03 13.83
C LEU A 70 -6.93 7.41 14.15
N PRO A 71 -6.43 7.63 15.38
CA PRO A 71 -5.82 8.90 15.78
C PRO A 71 -4.73 9.37 14.82
N ILE A 72 -3.85 8.46 14.38
CA ILE A 72 -2.80 8.76 13.41
C ILE A 72 -3.35 9.32 12.08
N GLY A 73 -4.54 8.94 11.68
CA GLY A 73 -5.19 9.43 10.46
C GLY A 73 -5.75 10.85 10.58
N LEU A 74 -5.76 11.43 11.78
CA LEU A 74 -6.24 12.79 12.05
C LEU A 74 -5.09 13.81 12.09
N VAL A 75 -3.83 13.34 12.13
CA VAL A 75 -2.64 14.19 12.24
C VAL A 75 -1.94 14.27 10.89
N GLU A 76 -1.88 15.50 10.37
CA GLU A 76 -1.25 15.77 9.07
C GLU A 76 -0.69 17.20 9.01
N PRO A 77 0.51 17.38 8.48
CA PRO A 77 1.52 16.36 8.21
C PRO A 77 2.11 15.78 9.50
N LEU A 78 2.48 14.51 9.48
CA LEU A 78 3.13 13.85 10.61
C LEU A 78 4.52 14.46 10.82
N ARG A 79 4.73 15.16 11.93
CA ARG A 79 6.01 15.79 12.26
C ARG A 79 6.91 14.78 12.96
N TRP A 80 8.23 15.06 12.95
CA TRP A 80 9.19 14.20 13.66
C TRP A 80 8.88 14.06 15.17
N SER A 81 8.42 15.14 15.80
CA SER A 81 7.99 15.14 17.20
C SER A 81 6.83 14.18 17.47
N ASP A 82 5.93 14.01 16.53
CA ASP A 82 4.74 13.20 16.69
C ASP A 82 5.06 11.70 16.70
N ARG A 83 6.21 11.31 16.15
CA ARG A 83 6.68 9.91 16.12
C ARG A 83 7.01 9.35 17.51
N GLN A 84 7.18 10.21 18.51
CA GLN A 84 7.49 9.81 19.88
C GLN A 84 6.22 9.56 20.71
N ALA A 85 5.05 9.94 20.21
CA ALA A 85 3.78 9.71 20.88
C ALA A 85 3.30 8.27 20.62
N PRO A 86 3.13 7.43 21.66
CA PRO A 86 2.74 6.02 21.52
C PRO A 86 1.40 5.84 20.78
N GLU A 87 0.52 6.83 20.87
CA GLU A 87 -0.79 6.85 20.20
C GLU A 87 -0.70 7.19 18.71
N MET A 88 0.48 7.64 18.23
CA MET A 88 0.69 8.06 16.83
C MET A 88 1.11 6.90 15.93
N GLY A 89 0.50 5.76 16.13
CA GLY A 89 0.70 4.57 15.33
C GLY A 89 -0.60 3.78 15.13
N VAL A 90 -0.50 2.70 14.36
CA VAL A 90 -1.56 1.69 14.38
C VAL A 90 -1.49 0.99 15.73
N PRO A 91 -2.60 0.94 16.50
CA PRO A 91 -2.57 0.36 17.84
C PRO A 91 -2.04 -1.08 17.84
N PRO A 92 -1.28 -1.48 18.87
CA PRO A 92 -0.82 -2.85 19.03
C PRO A 92 -1.99 -3.85 18.97
N GLY A 93 -1.80 -4.96 18.25
CA GLY A 93 -2.85 -5.98 18.08
C GLY A 93 -3.95 -5.62 17.08
N PHE A 94 -3.91 -4.42 16.49
CA PHE A 94 -4.86 -4.04 15.44
C PHE A 94 -4.61 -4.87 14.18
N PRO A 95 -5.66 -5.47 13.56
CA PRO A 95 -5.48 -6.27 12.37
C PRO A 95 -4.95 -5.42 11.22
N THR A 96 -3.88 -5.89 10.59
CA THR A 96 -3.29 -5.28 9.39
C THR A 96 -3.21 -6.28 8.27
N LEU A 97 -3.14 -5.84 7.03
CA LEU A 97 -2.99 -6.72 5.87
C LEU A 97 -1.81 -7.70 6.04
N PRO A 98 -0.60 -7.27 6.44
CA PRO A 98 0.50 -8.20 6.71
C PRO A 98 0.21 -9.20 7.84
N SER A 99 -0.46 -8.76 8.93
CA SER A 99 -0.76 -9.67 10.05
C SER A 99 -1.76 -10.75 9.67
N LEU A 100 -2.74 -10.41 8.82
CA LEU A 100 -3.72 -11.37 8.32
C LEU A 100 -3.08 -12.38 7.37
N LEU A 101 -2.20 -11.92 6.46
CA LEU A 101 -1.49 -12.79 5.51
C LEU A 101 -0.49 -13.72 6.23
N ARG A 102 0.16 -13.24 7.30
CA ARG A 102 1.08 -14.07 8.10
C ARG A 102 0.39 -15.31 8.67
N GLY A 103 -0.85 -15.19 9.13
CA GLY A 103 -1.64 -16.30 9.65
C GLY A 103 -2.02 -17.35 8.59
N THR A 104 -1.89 -17.01 7.30
CA THR A 104 -2.20 -17.92 6.17
C THR A 104 -0.98 -18.54 5.52
N ARG A 105 0.22 -18.21 6.00
CA ARG A 105 1.50 -18.64 5.45
C ARG A 105 1.73 -20.14 5.63
N ARG A 106 2.32 -20.79 4.65
CA ARG A 106 2.81 -22.17 4.76
C ARG A 106 4.22 -22.16 5.34
N PRO A 107 4.65 -23.24 6.01
CA PRO A 107 6.02 -23.36 6.55
C PRO A 107 7.13 -23.29 5.48
N ASP A 108 6.79 -23.61 4.23
CA ASP A 108 7.66 -23.65 3.06
C ASP A 108 7.63 -22.36 2.22
N ASP A 109 6.79 -21.39 2.59
CA ASP A 109 6.78 -20.09 1.92
C ASP A 109 8.07 -19.30 2.25
N HIS A 110 8.72 -18.75 1.23
CA HIS A 110 9.90 -17.90 1.43
C HIS A 110 9.54 -16.66 2.27
N PRO A 111 10.46 -16.19 3.14
CA PRO A 111 10.26 -14.96 3.89
C PRO A 111 10.00 -13.80 2.92
N GLY A 112 8.84 -13.16 3.06
CA GLY A 112 8.51 -11.97 2.30
C GLY A 112 9.20 -10.73 2.88
N LEU A 113 9.19 -9.63 2.14
CA LEU A 113 9.72 -8.32 2.59
C LEU A 113 9.14 -7.85 3.94
N SER A 114 7.95 -8.34 4.32
CA SER A 114 7.32 -8.05 5.62
C SER A 114 8.13 -8.57 6.82
N ASP A 115 9.05 -9.52 6.62
CA ASP A 115 9.89 -10.08 7.67
C ASP A 115 11.21 -9.29 7.83
N LEU A 116 11.46 -8.34 6.96
CA LEU A 116 12.66 -7.48 6.98
C LEU A 116 12.52 -6.24 7.85
N GLY A 117 11.40 -6.06 8.55
CA GLY A 117 11.20 -4.98 9.52
C GLY A 117 11.15 -3.57 8.91
N LEU A 118 10.75 -3.44 7.64
CA LEU A 118 10.54 -2.16 6.95
C LEU A 118 9.10 -1.69 7.09
#